data_f682e5aabc121a550ab7adb99df1e1dd
#
_entry.id   f682e5aabc121a550ab7adb99df1e1dd
#
_cell.length_a   1.000
_cell.length_b   1.000
_cell.length_c   1.000
_cell.angle_alpha   90.00
_cell.angle_beta   90.00
_cell.angle_gamma   90.00
#
_symmetry.space_group_name_H-M   'P 1'
#
loop_
_entity.id
_entity.type
_entity.pdbx_description
1 polymer ?
#
loop_
_entity_poly.entity_id
_entity_poly.type
_entity_poly.pdbx_seq_one_letter_code
_entity_poly.pdbx_strand_id
1 'polypeptide(L)'
;MKQWFEEEDFWVNYAPIMFDDARWAEAPDVAEYVKKIANLKDGDSVLDAGCGLGRISVELAALNLKVTGVDIIQSELDAAAESAAAEGVELELINADL
;
A
#
# COMPACT_ATOMS: atom_id res chain seq x y z
N MET A 1 19.15 -15.86 6.05
CA MET A 1 18.18 -15.41 5.04
C MET A 1 17.28 -14.36 5.66
N LYS A 2 17.12 -13.26 4.97
CA LYS A 2 16.21 -12.21 5.43
C LYS A 2 14.77 -12.65 5.28
N GLN A 3 13.95 -12.29 6.22
CA GLN A 3 12.51 -12.38 6.06
C GLN A 3 12.07 -11.34 5.02
N TRP A 4 10.93 -11.58 4.37
CA TRP A 4 10.44 -10.64 3.35
C TRP A 4 10.29 -9.21 3.88
N PHE A 5 9.95 -9.05 5.15
CA PHE A 5 9.79 -7.74 5.78
C PHE A 5 11.14 -7.12 6.20
N GLU A 6 12.24 -7.86 6.08
CA GLU A 6 13.57 -7.37 6.40
C GLU A 6 14.36 -7.00 5.15
N GLU A 7 13.77 -7.15 3.97
CA GLU A 7 14.38 -6.75 2.71
C GLU A 7 14.54 -5.23 2.66
N GLU A 8 15.03 -4.71 1.55
CA GLU A 8 15.23 -3.27 1.38
C GLU A 8 13.92 -2.51 1.17
N ASP A 9 12.84 -3.10 1.59
CA ASP A 9 11.52 -2.50 1.50
C ASP A 9 11.35 -1.42 2.56
N PHE A 10 10.69 -0.35 2.18
CA PHE A 10 10.33 0.66 3.14
C PHE A 10 9.00 0.31 3.78
N TRP A 11 8.96 0.33 5.10
CA TRP A 11 7.74 0.08 5.86
C TRP A 11 6.87 1.33 5.89
N VAL A 12 5.70 1.21 5.31
CA VAL A 12 4.68 2.25 5.44
C VAL A 12 3.65 1.73 6.44
N ASN A 13 3.68 2.31 7.61
CA ASN A 13 2.72 1.96 8.65
C ASN A 13 1.91 3.20 8.98
N TYR A 14 0.73 3.28 8.42
CA TYR A 14 -0.15 4.34 8.86
C TYR A 14 -0.93 3.87 10.06
N ALA A 15 -0.97 4.73 11.05
CA ALA A 15 -1.90 4.53 12.12
C ALA A 15 -3.28 4.24 11.51
N PRO A 16 -4.09 3.43 12.17
CA PRO A 16 -5.40 3.10 11.64
C PRO A 16 -6.24 4.35 11.51
N ILE A 17 -6.03 5.04 10.42
CA ILE A 17 -6.81 6.20 10.07
C ILE A 17 -8.08 5.64 9.47
N MET A 18 -9.19 6.00 10.04
CA MET A 18 -10.47 5.62 9.51
C MET A 18 -10.71 6.40 8.25
N PHE A 19 -10.43 5.77 7.11
CA PHE A 19 -10.68 6.39 5.83
C PHE A 19 -12.15 6.28 5.50
N ASP A 20 -12.85 7.39 5.64
CA ASP A 20 -14.19 7.53 5.09
C ASP A 20 -14.11 8.00 3.64
N ASP A 21 -15.26 8.30 3.03
CA ASP A 21 -15.29 8.70 1.61
C ASP A 21 -14.48 9.96 1.33
N ALA A 22 -14.44 10.89 2.28
CA ALA A 22 -13.63 12.10 2.13
C ALA A 22 -12.14 11.77 2.12
N ARG A 23 -11.74 10.81 2.92
CA ARG A 23 -10.35 10.38 2.99
C ARG A 23 -9.90 9.64 1.74
N TRP A 24 -10.81 9.01 1.02
CA TRP A 24 -10.51 8.43 -0.28
C TRP A 24 -9.92 9.47 -1.23
N ALA A 25 -10.51 10.66 -1.25
CA ALA A 25 -10.04 11.74 -2.11
C ALA A 25 -8.66 12.25 -1.71
N GLU A 26 -8.25 12.04 -0.46
CA GLU A 26 -6.95 12.45 0.04
C GLU A 26 -5.85 11.41 -0.24
N ALA A 27 -6.20 10.19 -0.64
CA ALA A 27 -5.23 9.12 -0.82
C ALA A 27 -4.09 9.46 -1.78
N PRO A 28 -4.33 10.08 -2.94
CA PRO A 28 -3.22 10.48 -3.82
C PRO A 28 -2.24 11.43 -3.15
N ASP A 29 -2.74 12.41 -2.41
CA ASP A 29 -1.90 13.39 -1.72
C ASP A 29 -1.10 12.72 -0.60
N VAL A 30 -1.72 11.80 0.13
CA VAL A 30 -1.04 11.04 1.17
C VAL A 30 0.08 10.18 0.58
N ALA A 31 -0.18 9.52 -0.53
CA ALA A 31 0.81 8.69 -1.20
C ALA A 31 2.01 9.53 -1.67
N GLU A 32 1.75 10.68 -2.28
CA GLU A 32 2.83 11.58 -2.70
C GLU A 32 3.65 12.08 -1.51
N TYR A 33 2.97 12.40 -0.42
CA TYR A 33 3.63 12.83 0.81
C TYR A 33 4.55 11.74 1.36
N VAL A 34 4.06 10.49 1.40
CA VAL A 34 4.85 9.35 1.85
C VAL A 34 6.08 9.16 0.97
N LYS A 35 5.89 9.21 -0.34
CA LYS A 35 7.01 9.06 -1.29
C LYS A 35 8.08 10.13 -1.04
N LYS A 36 7.65 11.36 -0.81
CA LYS A 36 8.56 12.49 -0.58
C LYS A 36 9.28 12.38 0.75
N ILE A 37 8.54 12.14 1.83
CA ILE A 37 9.09 12.08 3.20
C ILE A 37 10.09 10.94 3.33
N ALA A 38 9.78 9.79 2.76
CA ALA A 38 10.63 8.61 2.82
C ALA A 38 11.71 8.61 1.75
N ASN A 39 11.74 9.64 0.91
CA ASN A 39 12.71 9.75 -0.18
C ASN A 39 12.70 8.54 -1.11
N LEU A 40 11.51 8.07 -1.43
CA LEU A 40 11.33 6.92 -2.31
C LEU A 40 11.48 7.33 -3.76
N LYS A 41 12.07 6.45 -4.55
CA LYS A 41 12.28 6.65 -5.98
C LYS A 41 11.49 5.61 -6.76
N ASP A 42 11.25 5.89 -8.03
CA ASP A 42 10.58 4.95 -8.92
C ASP A 42 11.26 3.58 -8.86
N GLY A 43 10.46 2.56 -8.68
CA GLY A 43 10.95 1.19 -8.56
C GLY A 43 11.29 0.74 -7.15
N ASP A 44 11.28 1.64 -6.18
CA ASP A 44 11.50 1.24 -4.80
C ASP A 44 10.35 0.39 -4.27
N SER A 45 10.68 -0.51 -3.37
CA SER A 45 9.71 -1.42 -2.76
C SER A 45 9.14 -0.83 -1.49
N VAL A 46 7.84 -0.98 -1.32
CA VAL A 46 7.11 -0.48 -0.16
C VAL A 46 6.24 -1.60 0.41
N LEU A 47 6.29 -1.76 1.71
CA LEU A 47 5.44 -2.71 2.41
C LEU A 47 4.36 -1.91 3.16
N ASP A 48 3.11 -2.16 2.80
CA ASP A 48 1.95 -1.52 3.42
C ASP A 48 1.32 -2.52 4.40
N ALA A 49 1.72 -2.42 5.65
CA ALA A 49 1.22 -3.30 6.70
C ALA A 49 -0.17 -2.84 7.15
N GLY A 50 -1.16 -3.74 7.06
CA GLY A 50 -2.54 -3.39 7.37
C GLY A 50 -3.17 -2.57 6.25
N CYS A 51 -2.98 -3.00 5.00
CA CYS A 51 -3.38 -2.21 3.84
C CYS A 51 -4.90 -2.04 3.69
N GLY A 52 -5.70 -2.90 4.29
CA GLY A 52 -7.16 -2.82 4.21
C GLY A 52 -7.64 -2.88 2.76
N LEU A 53 -8.46 -1.93 2.39
CA LEU A 53 -9.04 -1.83 1.05
C LEU A 53 -8.04 -1.37 -0.02
N GLY A 54 -6.81 -1.09 0.36
CA GLY A 54 -5.75 -0.78 -0.58
C GLY A 54 -5.74 0.65 -1.11
N ARG A 55 -6.41 1.57 -0.46
CA ARG A 55 -6.50 2.97 -0.92
C ARG A 55 -5.14 3.60 -1.15
N ILE A 56 -4.28 3.52 -0.14
CA ILE A 56 -2.94 4.11 -0.23
C ILE A 56 -2.02 3.22 -1.06
N SER A 57 -2.14 1.90 -0.91
CA SER A 57 -1.33 0.96 -1.70
C SER A 57 -1.50 1.20 -3.21
N VAL A 58 -2.74 1.36 -3.66
CA VAL A 58 -3.03 1.63 -5.08
C VAL A 58 -2.38 2.93 -5.53
N GLU A 59 -2.51 3.98 -4.73
CA GLU A 59 -1.93 5.27 -5.09
C GLU A 59 -0.40 5.25 -5.08
N LEU A 60 0.20 4.53 -4.13
CA LEU A 60 1.66 4.34 -4.11
C LEU A 60 2.12 3.58 -5.36
N ALA A 61 1.40 2.53 -5.75
CA ALA A 61 1.72 1.79 -6.96
C ALA A 61 1.58 2.67 -8.21
N ALA A 62 0.62 3.59 -8.21
CA ALA A 62 0.46 4.55 -9.30
C ALA A 62 1.63 5.54 -9.40
N LEU A 63 2.41 5.68 -8.34
CA LEU A 63 3.62 6.50 -8.33
C LEU A 63 4.87 5.71 -8.70
N ASN A 64 4.70 4.58 -9.37
CA ASN A 64 5.79 3.71 -9.84
C ASN A 64 6.57 3.03 -8.71
N LEU A 65 5.92 2.76 -7.60
CA LEU A 65 6.50 2.00 -6.51
C LEU A 65 6.03 0.55 -6.59
N LYS A 66 6.87 -0.34 -6.11
CA LYS A 66 6.52 -1.76 -5.98
C LYS A 66 5.90 -1.97 -4.61
N VAL A 67 4.61 -2.16 -4.56
CA VAL A 67 3.87 -2.19 -3.30
C VAL A 67 3.44 -3.61 -2.96
N THR A 68 3.74 -4.01 -1.73
CA THR A 68 3.22 -5.23 -1.12
C THR A 68 2.27 -4.83 -0.01
N GLY A 69 1.00 -5.17 -0.16
CA GLY A 69 0.00 -4.94 0.86
C GLY A 69 -0.23 -6.18 1.69
N VAL A 70 -0.29 -6.03 2.99
CA VAL A 70 -0.49 -7.15 3.91
C VAL A 70 -1.67 -6.84 4.80
N ASP A 71 -2.58 -7.79 4.92
CA ASP A 71 -3.73 -7.67 5.81
C ASP A 71 -4.18 -9.06 6.25
N ILE A 72 -4.81 -9.13 7.39
CA ILE A 72 -5.36 -10.39 7.91
C ILE A 72 -6.74 -10.68 7.33
N ILE A 73 -7.42 -9.66 6.81
CA ILE A 73 -8.80 -9.79 6.32
C ILE A 73 -8.81 -10.02 4.82
N GLN A 74 -9.10 -11.25 4.42
CA GLN A 74 -9.07 -11.64 3.00
C GLN A 74 -10.05 -10.83 2.15
N SER A 75 -11.23 -10.52 2.65
CA SER A 75 -12.20 -9.75 1.88
C SER A 75 -11.70 -8.33 1.56
N GLU A 76 -10.90 -7.76 2.44
CA GLU A 76 -10.29 -6.45 2.18
C GLU A 76 -9.19 -6.56 1.13
N LEU A 77 -8.41 -7.63 1.16
CA LEU A 77 -7.40 -7.87 0.12
C LEU A 77 -8.05 -8.08 -1.24
N ASP A 78 -9.17 -8.78 -1.29
CA ASP A 78 -9.91 -8.97 -2.53
C ASP A 78 -10.39 -7.63 -3.09
N ALA A 79 -10.89 -6.76 -2.23
CA ALA A 79 -11.30 -5.41 -2.63
C ALA A 79 -10.10 -4.57 -3.10
N ALA A 80 -8.96 -4.71 -2.44
CA ALA A 80 -7.74 -4.03 -2.85
C ALA A 80 -7.29 -4.49 -4.24
N ALA A 81 -7.38 -5.79 -4.52
CA ALA A 81 -7.06 -6.32 -5.83
C ALA A 81 -7.97 -5.75 -6.92
N GLU A 82 -9.26 -5.64 -6.64
CA GLU A 82 -10.20 -5.05 -7.58
C GLU A 82 -9.89 -3.58 -7.83
N SER A 83 -9.57 -2.83 -6.78
CA SER A 83 -9.21 -1.43 -6.91
C SER A 83 -7.94 -1.26 -7.74
N ALA A 84 -6.94 -2.11 -7.52
CA ALA A 84 -5.71 -2.08 -8.29
C ALA A 84 -5.98 -2.35 -9.78
N ALA A 85 -6.80 -3.35 -10.07
CA ALA A 85 -7.15 -3.68 -11.43
C ALA A 85 -7.90 -2.52 -12.12
N ALA A 86 -8.80 -1.87 -11.41
CA ALA A 86 -9.55 -0.74 -11.94
C ALA A 86 -8.64 0.44 -12.29
N GLU A 87 -7.59 0.64 -11.50
CA GLU A 87 -6.61 1.72 -11.72
C GLU A 87 -5.46 1.31 -12.64
N GLY A 88 -5.42 0.06 -13.07
CA GLY A 88 -4.36 -0.42 -13.95
C GLY A 88 -3.00 -0.55 -13.30
N VAL A 89 -2.96 -0.78 -11.99
CA VAL A 89 -1.71 -0.96 -11.25
C VAL A 89 -1.62 -2.37 -10.68
N GLU A 90 -0.43 -2.78 -10.33
CA GLU A 90 -0.18 -4.08 -9.72
C GLU A 90 0.15 -3.93 -8.25
N LEU A 91 -0.46 -4.78 -7.44
CA LEU A 91 -0.13 -4.91 -6.02
C LEU A 91 0.22 -6.36 -5.74
N GLU A 92 1.21 -6.58 -4.91
CA GLU A 92 1.41 -7.87 -4.29
C GLU A 92 0.63 -7.87 -2.97
N LEU A 93 -0.27 -8.83 -2.80
CA LEU A 93 -1.14 -8.88 -1.63
C LEU A 93 -0.91 -10.17 -0.87
N ILE A 94 -0.71 -10.04 0.43
CA ILE A 94 -0.41 -11.17 1.31
C ILE A 94 -1.40 -11.18 2.47
N ASN A 95 -2.07 -12.31 2.64
CA ASN A 95 -2.92 -12.52 3.80
C ASN A 95 -2.04 -13.05 4.94
N ALA A 96 -1.79 -12.22 5.89
CA ALA A 96 -0.94 -12.59 7.02
C ALA A 96 -1.26 -11.71 8.23
N ASP A 97 -0.98 -12.27 9.39
CA ASP A 97 -1.05 -11.56 10.65
C ASP A 97 0.35 -11.06 10.99
N LEU A 98 0.47 -9.78 11.12
CA LEU A 98 1.71 -9.15 11.54
C LEU A 98 1.68 -8.90 13.04
#